data_5515de74424496a024629b871ad61aed
#
_entry.id   5515de74424496a024629b871ad61aed
#
_cell.length_a   1.000
_cell.length_b   1.000
_cell.length_c   1.000
_cell.angle_alpha   90.00
_cell.angle_beta   90.00
_cell.angle_gamma   90.00
#
_symmetry.space_group_name_H-M   'P 1'
#
loop_
_entity.id
_entity.type
_entity.pdbx_description
1 polymer ?
#
loop_
_entity_poly.entity_id
_entity_poly.type
_entity_poly.pdbx_seq_one_letter_code
_entity_poly.pdbx_strand_id
1 'polypeptide(L)'
;MPAVNEGMSRALLDPQAAERFVPLRRQLGVTSFGINQIVLRPGQRGRIHRHQRQEEVYLVLEGNLTLLIEQDEHTLAEGELIRLAPELRRQLVNRGPGRLVLLAMGGAGDHHGRDGEAFASWDQDIGVPPQDLPLPADL
;
A
#
# COMPACT_ATOMS: atom_id res chain seq x y z
N MET A 1 16.02 -10.82 -11.74
CA MET A 1 15.08 -11.41 -10.80
C MET A 1 15.71 -12.58 -10.08
N PRO A 2 15.55 -12.66 -8.75
CA PRO A 2 16.08 -13.81 -8.04
C PRO A 2 15.45 -15.10 -8.54
N ALA A 3 16.25 -16.14 -8.67
CA ALA A 3 15.74 -17.44 -9.05
C ALA A 3 14.97 -18.07 -7.89
N VAL A 4 13.86 -18.73 -8.20
CA VAL A 4 13.18 -19.60 -7.25
C VAL A 4 13.92 -20.95 -7.30
N ASN A 5 14.42 -21.40 -6.16
CA ASN A 5 15.18 -22.63 -6.08
C ASN A 5 14.63 -23.48 -4.94
N GLU A 6 14.05 -24.62 -5.27
CA GLU A 6 13.56 -25.59 -4.29
C GLU A 6 12.63 -24.99 -3.24
N GLY A 7 11.69 -24.16 -3.66
CA GLY A 7 10.73 -23.54 -2.76
C GLY A 7 11.24 -22.29 -2.06
N MET A 8 12.40 -21.77 -2.45
CA MET A 8 12.94 -20.53 -1.88
C MET A 8 13.08 -19.45 -2.93
N SER A 9 12.80 -18.21 -2.53
CA SER A 9 13.03 -17.04 -3.36
C SER A 9 13.42 -15.86 -2.48
N ARG A 10 14.05 -14.88 -3.08
CA ARG A 10 14.51 -13.69 -2.36
C ARG A 10 14.10 -12.43 -3.11
N ALA A 11 13.89 -11.37 -2.37
CA ALA A 11 13.70 -10.03 -2.91
C ALA A 11 14.43 -9.04 -2.01
N LEU A 12 14.78 -7.91 -2.58
CA LEU A 12 15.41 -6.83 -1.83
C LEU A 12 14.54 -5.60 -1.94
N LEU A 13 14.30 -4.93 -0.83
CA LEU A 13 13.62 -3.64 -0.84
C LEU A 13 14.48 -2.62 -1.57
N ASP A 14 13.82 -1.75 -2.33
CA ASP A 14 14.49 -0.64 -3.00
C ASP A 14 13.84 0.67 -2.58
N PRO A 15 14.25 1.26 -1.42
CA PRO A 15 13.67 2.51 -0.94
C PRO A 15 13.91 3.69 -1.86
N GLN A 16 14.78 3.55 -2.85
CA GLN A 16 15.08 4.61 -3.82
C GLN A 16 14.35 4.41 -5.15
N ALA A 17 13.48 3.41 -5.24
CA ALA A 17 12.70 3.18 -6.44
C ALA A 17 11.91 4.43 -6.83
N ALA A 18 11.83 4.70 -8.13
CA ALA A 18 11.04 5.82 -8.65
C ALA A 18 9.54 5.58 -8.47
N GLU A 19 9.13 4.34 -8.56
CA GLU A 19 7.74 3.94 -8.39
C GLU A 19 7.33 4.01 -6.92
N ARG A 20 6.15 4.55 -6.66
CA ARG A 20 5.60 4.60 -5.29
C ARG A 20 5.22 3.20 -4.79
N PHE A 21 4.86 2.31 -5.71
CA PHE A 21 4.42 0.95 -5.39
C PHE A 21 5.27 -0.04 -6.16
N VAL A 22 5.95 -0.92 -5.42
CA VAL A 22 6.77 -2.00 -6.01
C VAL A 22 6.19 -3.33 -5.54
N PRO A 23 5.62 -4.13 -6.47
CA PRO A 23 5.03 -5.41 -6.08
C PRO A 23 6.11 -6.46 -5.80
N LEU A 24 6.37 -6.72 -4.53
CA LEU A 24 7.31 -7.76 -4.10
C LEU A 24 6.76 -9.16 -4.32
N ARG A 25 5.44 -9.28 -4.40
CA ARG A 25 4.76 -10.54 -4.66
C ARG A 25 5.31 -11.21 -5.90
N ARG A 26 5.52 -10.46 -6.98
CA ARG A 26 6.04 -10.99 -8.24
C ARG A 26 7.50 -11.44 -8.10
N GLN A 27 8.31 -10.66 -7.42
CA GLN A 27 9.72 -10.99 -7.22
C GLN A 27 9.88 -12.25 -6.38
N LEU A 28 9.01 -12.43 -5.39
CA LEU A 28 9.05 -13.59 -4.50
C LEU A 28 8.30 -14.80 -5.04
N GLY A 29 7.38 -14.60 -5.98
CA GLY A 29 6.52 -15.67 -6.46
C GLY A 29 5.45 -16.08 -5.44
N VAL A 30 5.04 -15.18 -4.55
CA VAL A 30 4.01 -15.45 -3.57
C VAL A 30 2.64 -15.53 -4.25
N THR A 31 1.85 -16.54 -3.92
CA THR A 31 0.55 -16.75 -4.55
C THR A 31 -0.63 -16.56 -3.61
N SER A 32 -0.43 -16.66 -2.30
CA SER A 32 -1.54 -16.66 -1.33
C SER A 32 -1.83 -15.30 -0.71
N PHE A 33 -0.96 -14.33 -0.88
CA PHE A 33 -1.18 -12.97 -0.38
C PHE A 33 -0.41 -11.96 -1.22
N GLY A 34 -0.82 -10.70 -1.11
CA GLY A 34 -0.09 -9.58 -1.70
C GLY A 34 0.96 -9.06 -0.74
N ILE A 35 2.09 -8.64 -1.26
CA ILE A 35 3.11 -7.93 -0.50
C ILE A 35 3.75 -6.90 -1.41
N ASN A 36 3.77 -5.65 -0.95
CA ASN A 36 4.24 -4.52 -1.73
C ASN A 36 5.14 -3.63 -0.88
N GLN A 37 6.16 -3.09 -1.52
CA GLN A 37 6.90 -1.96 -0.99
C GLN A 37 6.19 -0.69 -1.42
N ILE A 38 5.96 0.22 -0.48
CA ILE A 38 5.41 1.54 -0.78
C ILE A 38 6.42 2.58 -0.30
N VAL A 39 6.80 3.47 -1.21
CA VAL A 39 7.70 4.59 -0.89
C VAL A 39 7.00 5.88 -1.28
N LEU A 40 6.85 6.76 -0.31
CA LEU A 40 6.32 8.11 -0.54
C LEU A 40 7.35 9.14 -0.12
N ARG A 41 7.64 10.07 -1.00
CA ARG A 41 8.48 11.22 -0.69
C ARG A 41 7.65 12.25 0.07
N PRO A 42 8.28 13.21 0.75
CA PRO A 42 7.54 14.26 1.45
C PRO A 42 6.52 14.92 0.52
N GLY A 43 5.28 15.05 1.00
CA GLY A 43 4.18 15.62 0.25
C GLY A 43 3.43 14.65 -0.65
N GLN A 44 3.97 13.48 -0.90
CA GLN A 44 3.30 12.48 -1.74
C GLN A 44 2.22 11.73 -0.97
N ARG A 45 1.24 11.26 -1.70
CA ARG A 45 0.15 10.46 -1.13
C ARG A 45 -0.33 9.44 -2.15
N GLY A 46 -0.91 8.36 -1.63
CA GLY A 46 -1.54 7.34 -2.46
C GLY A 46 -2.98 7.68 -2.79
N ARG A 47 -3.62 6.79 -3.52
CA ARG A 47 -5.05 6.92 -3.84
C ARG A 47 -5.89 6.64 -2.60
N ILE A 48 -7.05 7.28 -2.52
CA ILE A 48 -8.09 6.87 -1.59
C ILE A 48 -8.64 5.54 -2.13
N HIS A 49 -8.56 4.48 -1.34
CA HIS A 49 -9.00 3.18 -1.82
C HIS A 49 -9.51 2.29 -0.70
N ARG A 50 -10.18 1.23 -1.10
CA ARG A 50 -10.58 0.12 -0.23
C ARG A 50 -10.49 -1.17 -1.03
N HIS A 51 -10.69 -2.28 -0.36
CA HIS A 51 -10.71 -3.60 -0.97
C HIS A 51 -12.07 -4.24 -0.78
N GLN A 52 -12.39 -5.22 -1.62
CA GLN A 52 -13.64 -5.95 -1.49
C GLN A 52 -13.51 -7.09 -0.48
N ARG A 53 -12.40 -7.81 -0.51
CA ARG A 53 -12.17 -9.00 0.31
C ARG A 53 -10.87 -8.95 1.11
N GLN A 54 -9.84 -8.31 0.58
CA GLN A 54 -8.52 -8.38 1.18
C GLN A 54 -8.44 -7.57 2.47
N GLU A 55 -8.10 -8.27 3.54
CA GLU A 55 -7.52 -7.65 4.72
C GLU A 55 -6.16 -7.08 4.37
N GLU A 56 -5.79 -5.97 4.95
CA GLU A 56 -4.50 -5.35 4.67
C GLU A 56 -3.80 -4.98 5.96
N VAL A 57 -2.48 -5.18 5.99
CA VAL A 57 -1.62 -4.75 7.08
C VAL A 57 -0.54 -3.86 6.52
N TYR A 58 -0.32 -2.71 7.13
CA TYR A 58 0.81 -1.84 6.84
C TYR A 58 1.81 -1.93 7.98
N LEU A 59 3.09 -2.02 7.62
CA LEU A 59 4.21 -1.94 8.55
C LEU A 59 5.08 -0.75 8.15
N VAL A 60 5.27 0.21 9.05
CA VAL A 60 6.14 1.36 8.80
C VAL A 60 7.58 0.95 9.04
N LEU A 61 8.40 1.02 7.99
CA LEU A 61 9.83 0.69 8.06
C LEU A 61 10.69 1.93 8.25
N GLU A 62 10.30 3.06 7.67
CA GLU A 62 11.06 4.31 7.74
C GLU A 62 10.10 5.49 7.64
N GLY A 63 10.32 6.52 8.44
CA GLY A 63 9.53 7.74 8.43
C GLY A 63 8.25 7.63 9.25
N ASN A 64 7.31 8.51 8.96
CA ASN A 64 6.02 8.56 9.64
C ASN A 64 4.89 8.48 8.62
N LEU A 65 3.96 7.58 8.86
CA LEU A 65 2.79 7.45 8.03
C LEU A 65 1.65 8.28 8.61
N THR A 66 1.09 9.17 7.80
CA THR A 66 -0.24 9.72 8.08
C THR A 66 -1.23 8.89 7.31
N LEU A 67 -2.14 8.27 8.03
CA LEU A 67 -3.14 7.38 7.45
C LEU A 67 -4.52 7.99 7.68
N LEU A 68 -5.18 8.32 6.57
CA LEU A 68 -6.56 8.80 6.62
C LEU A 68 -7.48 7.59 6.46
N ILE A 69 -8.36 7.37 7.42
CA ILE A 69 -9.36 6.29 7.40
C ILE A 69 -10.72 6.93 7.50
N GLU A 70 -11.51 6.84 6.44
CA GLU A 70 -12.81 7.52 6.36
C GLU A 70 -12.69 8.99 6.79
N GLN A 71 -11.60 9.65 6.39
CA GLN A 71 -11.20 11.02 6.69
C GLN A 71 -10.64 11.25 8.11
N ASP A 72 -10.73 10.29 9.01
CA ASP A 72 -10.08 10.40 10.33
C ASP A 72 -8.58 10.19 10.18
N GLU A 73 -7.79 11.05 10.80
CA GLU A 73 -6.34 11.02 10.66
C GLU A 73 -5.69 10.20 11.77
N HIS A 74 -4.81 9.29 11.38
CA HIS A 74 -4.01 8.47 12.29
C HIS A 74 -2.54 8.59 11.90
N THR A 75 -1.66 8.61 12.88
CA THR A 75 -0.21 8.69 12.64
C THR A 75 0.46 7.44 13.18
N LEU A 76 1.29 6.81 12.34
CA LEU A 76 2.09 5.65 12.71
C LEU A 76 3.57 5.95 12.56
N ALA A 77 4.36 5.60 13.57
CA ALA A 77 5.81 5.74 13.57
C ALA A 77 6.48 4.45 13.11
N GLU A 78 7.80 4.53 12.92
CA GLU A 78 8.59 3.36 12.55
C GLU A 78 8.34 2.19 13.50
N GLY A 79 8.17 1.01 12.92
CA GLY A 79 7.94 -0.22 13.66
C GLY A 79 6.48 -0.48 14.00
N GLU A 80 5.60 0.47 13.79
CA GLU A 80 4.17 0.25 14.05
C GLU A 80 3.50 -0.46 12.88
N LEU A 81 2.55 -1.32 13.24
CA LEU A 81 1.72 -2.03 12.28
C LEU A 81 0.26 -1.64 12.50
N ILE A 82 -0.50 -1.64 11.43
CA ILE A 82 -1.95 -1.48 11.50
C ILE A 82 -2.63 -2.45 10.56
N ARG A 83 -3.70 -3.07 11.04
CA ARG A 83 -4.56 -3.91 10.21
C ARG A 83 -5.79 -3.12 9.83
N LEU A 84 -6.18 -3.17 8.56
CA LEU A 84 -7.41 -2.55 8.07
C LEU A 84 -8.35 -3.61 7.50
N ALA A 85 -9.61 -3.54 7.90
CA ALA A 85 -10.66 -4.32 7.27
C ALA A 85 -10.82 -3.88 5.80
N PRO A 86 -11.26 -4.78 4.91
CA PRO A 86 -11.31 -4.47 3.48
C PRO A 86 -12.11 -3.21 3.14
N GLU A 87 -13.27 -3.04 3.73
CA GLU A 87 -14.24 -2.00 3.36
C GLU A 87 -13.86 -0.58 3.79
N LEU A 88 -12.92 -0.43 4.71
CA LEU A 88 -12.50 0.90 5.17
C LEU A 88 -11.74 1.64 4.07
N ARG A 89 -12.23 2.81 3.69
CA ARG A 89 -11.51 3.65 2.75
C ARG A 89 -10.31 4.27 3.45
N ARG A 90 -9.14 4.18 2.83
CA ARG A 90 -7.89 4.68 3.39
C ARG A 90 -7.11 5.45 2.36
N GLN A 91 -6.28 6.34 2.84
CA GLN A 91 -5.30 7.05 2.04
C GLN A 91 -4.00 7.17 2.81
N LEU A 92 -2.90 6.76 2.19
CA LEU A 92 -1.56 6.90 2.73
C LEU A 92 -1.05 8.29 2.37
N VAL A 93 -0.49 8.99 3.33
CA VAL A 93 0.06 10.34 3.14
C VAL A 93 1.41 10.44 3.83
N ASN A 94 2.38 11.04 3.16
CA ASN A 94 3.65 11.42 3.78
C ASN A 94 3.69 12.95 3.93
N ARG A 95 3.54 13.42 5.17
CA ARG A 95 3.63 14.86 5.46
C ARG A 95 5.06 15.33 5.66
N GLY A 96 6.03 14.44 5.52
CA GLY A 96 7.44 14.76 5.72
C GLY A 96 7.85 14.73 7.19
N PRO A 97 9.06 15.22 7.51
CA PRO A 97 10.03 15.83 6.59
C PRO A 97 10.79 14.82 5.73
N GLY A 98 10.87 13.55 6.15
CA GLY A 98 11.66 12.55 5.46
C GLY A 98 10.82 11.63 4.59
N ARG A 99 11.51 10.70 3.96
CA ARG A 99 10.92 9.64 3.15
C ARG A 99 10.13 8.67 4.03
N LEU A 100 9.03 8.15 3.49
CA LEU A 100 8.22 7.11 4.13
C LEU A 100 8.39 5.81 3.35
N VAL A 101 8.72 4.73 4.06
CA VAL A 101 8.82 3.39 3.48
C VAL A 101 7.93 2.45 4.28
N LEU A 102 7.07 1.75 3.57
CA LEU A 102 6.13 0.79 4.15
C LEU A 102 6.23 -0.57 3.47
N LEU A 103 5.88 -1.61 4.22
CA LEU A 103 5.41 -2.86 3.62
C LEU A 103 3.89 -2.91 3.75
N ALA A 104 3.23 -3.22 2.66
CA ALA A 104 1.80 -3.48 2.63
C ALA A 104 1.58 -4.95 2.32
N MET A 105 0.82 -5.63 3.16
CA MET A 105 0.52 -7.06 3.02
C MET A 105 -0.98 -7.25 3.04
N GLY A 106 -1.50 -8.08 2.15
CA GLY A 106 -2.94 -8.28 2.10
C GLY A 106 -3.34 -9.61 1.53
N GLY A 107 -4.48 -10.10 1.96
CA GLY A 107 -5.02 -11.35 1.49
C GLY A 107 -6.41 -11.64 2.03
N ALA A 108 -7.06 -12.65 1.45
CA ALA A 108 -8.40 -13.09 1.85
C ALA A 108 -8.55 -14.58 1.50
N GLY A 109 -7.70 -15.43 2.09
CA GLY A 109 -7.63 -16.83 1.71
C GLY A 109 -6.91 -16.96 0.36
N ASP A 110 -7.65 -16.94 -0.73
CA ASP A 110 -7.04 -16.85 -2.06
C ASP A 110 -6.81 -15.39 -2.43
N HIS A 111 -5.60 -15.08 -2.88
CA HIS A 111 -5.27 -13.72 -3.26
C HIS A 111 -5.79 -13.37 -4.64
N HIS A 112 -6.54 -12.28 -4.72
CA HIS A 112 -6.99 -11.70 -5.98
C HIS A 112 -6.33 -10.33 -6.14
N GLY A 113 -5.39 -10.21 -7.08
CA GLY A 113 -4.56 -9.02 -7.23
C GLY A 113 -5.29 -7.74 -7.62
N ARG A 114 -6.59 -7.83 -8.04
CA ARG A 114 -7.35 -6.66 -8.49
C ARG A 114 -8.64 -6.52 -7.70
N ASP A 115 -8.50 -6.55 -6.39
CA ASP A 115 -9.58 -6.44 -5.44
C ASP A 115 -9.88 -4.99 -5.05
N GLY A 116 -9.06 -4.04 -5.50
CA GLY A 116 -9.13 -2.66 -5.07
C GLY A 116 -10.18 -1.82 -5.77
N GLU A 117 -10.68 -0.83 -5.06
CA GLU A 117 -11.56 0.21 -5.57
C GLU A 117 -11.01 1.56 -5.11
N ALA A 118 -10.83 2.50 -6.03
CA ALA A 118 -10.25 3.79 -5.73
C ALA A 118 -11.24 4.93 -5.97
N PHE A 119 -11.04 6.03 -5.26
CA PHE A 119 -11.94 7.18 -5.25
C PHE A 119 -11.15 8.45 -5.54
N ALA A 120 -11.70 9.31 -6.38
CA ALA A 120 -11.08 10.60 -6.70
C ALA A 120 -11.17 11.57 -5.51
N SER A 121 -12.20 11.47 -4.70
CA SER A 121 -12.36 12.27 -3.50
C SER A 121 -13.15 11.51 -2.44
N TRP A 122 -13.09 11.99 -1.21
CA TRP A 122 -13.81 11.39 -0.09
C TRP A 122 -15.33 11.50 -0.23
N ASP A 123 -15.80 12.45 -1.05
CA ASP A 123 -17.23 12.68 -1.26
C ASP A 123 -17.86 11.70 -2.25
N GLN A 124 -17.06 10.94 -2.98
CA GLN A 124 -17.56 9.99 -3.95
C GLN A 124 -17.93 8.67 -3.28
N ASP A 125 -19.11 8.16 -3.59
CA ASP A 125 -19.59 6.87 -3.08
C ASP A 125 -19.24 5.71 -3.99
N ILE A 126 -18.99 5.99 -5.27
CA ILE A 126 -18.69 4.98 -6.27
C ILE A 126 -17.23 5.11 -6.69
N GLY A 127 -16.49 4.03 -6.53
CA GLY A 127 -15.10 3.98 -6.92
C GLY A 127 -14.91 3.37 -8.30
N VAL A 128 -13.66 3.41 -8.75
CA VAL A 128 -13.20 2.83 -10.01
C VAL A 128 -12.01 1.92 -9.73
N PRO A 129 -11.62 1.04 -10.66
CA PRO A 129 -10.38 0.29 -10.50
C PRO A 129 -9.21 1.26 -10.30
N PRO A 130 -8.28 0.98 -9.38
CA PRO A 130 -7.19 1.93 -9.07
C PRO A 130 -6.36 2.33 -10.28
N GLN A 131 -6.17 1.41 -11.23
CA GLN A 131 -5.41 1.69 -12.43
C GLN A 131 -6.09 2.71 -13.35
N ASP A 132 -7.40 2.94 -13.18
CA ASP A 132 -8.17 3.90 -13.99
C ASP A 132 -8.20 5.29 -13.36
N LEU A 133 -7.57 5.47 -12.21
CA LEU A 133 -7.51 6.74 -11.51
C LEU A 133 -6.06 7.18 -11.38
N PRO A 134 -5.71 8.41 -11.79
CA PRO A 134 -4.34 8.90 -11.58
C PRO A 134 -4.02 9.05 -10.09
N LEU A 135 -2.73 9.03 -9.77
CA LEU A 135 -2.29 9.36 -8.43
C LEU A 135 -2.68 10.80 -8.10
N PRO A 136 -3.06 11.07 -6.85
CA PRO A 136 -3.40 12.44 -6.47
C PRO A 136 -2.18 13.35 -6.51
N ALA A 137 -2.42 14.63 -6.68
CA ALA A 137 -1.38 15.64 -6.60
C ALA A 137 -0.75 15.63 -5.20
N ASP A 138 0.48 16.11 -5.12
CA ASP A 138 1.17 16.26 -3.84
C ASP A 138 0.45 17.28 -2.94
N LEU A 139 0.71 17.18 -1.67
CA LEU A 139 0.19 18.13 -0.70
C LEU A 139 0.70 19.56 -0.95
#